data_2d3790c0ab05eee8c457a6dbcf2b4470
#
_entry.id   2d3790c0ab05eee8c457a6dbcf2b4470
#
_cell.length_a   1.000
_cell.length_b   1.000
_cell.length_c   1.000
_cell.angle_alpha   90.00
_cell.angle_beta   90.00
_cell.angle_gamma   90.00
#
_symmetry.space_group_name_H-M   'P 1'
#
loop_
_entity.id
_entity.type
_entity.pdbx_description
1 polymer ?
#
loop_
_entity_poly.entity_id
_entity_poly.type
_entity_poly.pdbx_seq_one_letter_code
_entity_poly.pdbx_strand_id
1 'polypeptide(L)'
;ESAKKSLPKNPAKIEVPVLSAEENGRRKIFSMQVCSSCHVWPEPAVLNRKTWVEVLGKMEPWLGLEPIPDDMPEELHRLFPSKKMIDAVQWTELKEYYLANAPEKLSVTPAKFDGEAKLFEVVDARAPFGAFYMTLRVDPKTGVIWAGWGGSADDHGVFRGDARGKWSEVLDWGGTPAQFRFDGKGILAVMMGGLIPTSDADGSLVRVDGDKIVPVMKSLRRPADILVGNFDGKEPEDYVLCEFGHLVGGVTWIGRQNEQSNRRSLLDQPGILNAASADLNGDGNLDFA
;
A
#
# COMPACT_ATOMS: atom_id res chain seq x y z
N GLU A 1 3.88 27.02 13.44
CA GLU A 1 5.38 26.92 13.44
C GLU A 1 5.79 25.63 14.11
N SER A 2 5.94 24.59 13.31
CA SER A 2 6.44 23.28 13.73
C SER A 2 7.95 23.38 13.94
N ALA A 3 8.40 23.28 15.18
CA ALA A 3 9.82 23.27 15.53
C ALA A 3 10.51 22.05 14.90
N LYS A 4 11.33 22.29 13.87
CA LYS A 4 12.27 21.29 13.34
C LYS A 4 13.23 20.87 14.45
N LYS A 5 12.97 19.74 15.11
CA LYS A 5 13.94 19.08 15.99
C LYS A 5 15.18 18.75 15.14
N SER A 6 16.27 19.50 15.38
CA SER A 6 17.56 19.24 14.75
C SER A 6 18.06 17.87 15.20
N LEU A 7 18.32 16.98 14.23
CA LEU A 7 18.97 15.70 14.47
C LEU A 7 20.33 15.92 15.16
N PRO A 8 20.71 15.11 16.15
CA PRO A 8 22.00 15.21 16.82
C PRO A 8 23.12 15.03 15.79
N LYS A 9 24.10 15.94 15.83
CA LYS A 9 25.20 16.05 14.87
C LYS A 9 26.21 14.89 14.89
N ASN A 10 26.03 13.89 15.77
CA ASN A 10 26.90 12.71 15.82
C ASN A 10 26.05 11.49 16.20
N PRO A 11 25.73 10.57 15.28
CA PRO A 11 25.03 9.35 15.66
C PRO A 11 25.93 8.55 16.60
N ALA A 12 25.42 8.22 17.78
CA ALA A 12 26.09 7.33 18.71
C ALA A 12 26.51 6.05 17.96
N LYS A 13 27.75 5.61 18.16
CA LYS A 13 28.25 4.38 17.54
C LYS A 13 27.37 3.22 18.03
N ILE A 14 26.68 2.55 17.12
CA ILE A 14 25.85 1.39 17.44
C ILE A 14 26.80 0.25 17.83
N GLU A 15 26.73 -0.19 19.08
CA GLU A 15 27.42 -1.38 19.54
C GLU A 15 26.83 -2.62 18.86
N VAL A 16 27.67 -3.45 18.29
CA VAL A 16 27.26 -4.69 17.63
C VAL A 16 27.45 -5.84 18.59
N PRO A 17 26.39 -6.48 19.07
CA PRO A 17 26.49 -7.61 19.95
C PRO A 17 27.20 -8.80 19.26
N VAL A 18 28.02 -9.51 20.02
CA VAL A 18 28.63 -10.77 19.57
C VAL A 18 27.84 -11.91 20.17
N LEU A 19 27.18 -12.69 19.34
CA LEU A 19 26.38 -13.83 19.75
C LEU A 19 27.10 -15.14 19.39
N SER A 20 27.04 -16.13 20.29
CA SER A 20 27.43 -17.50 19.95
C SER A 20 26.48 -18.08 18.88
N ALA A 21 26.91 -19.14 18.22
CA ALA A 21 26.05 -19.80 17.20
C ALA A 21 24.74 -20.33 17.82
N GLU A 22 24.79 -20.84 19.02
CA GLU A 22 23.63 -21.34 19.76
C GLU A 22 22.67 -20.21 20.13
N GLU A 23 23.17 -19.12 20.72
CA GLU A 23 22.36 -17.94 21.04
C GLU A 23 21.72 -17.33 19.78
N ASN A 24 22.49 -17.22 18.71
CA ASN A 24 22.00 -16.70 17.45
C ASN A 24 20.85 -17.55 16.89
N GLY A 25 20.98 -18.87 16.92
CA GLY A 25 19.94 -19.81 16.51
C GLY A 25 18.67 -19.69 17.36
N ARG A 26 18.81 -19.67 18.69
CA ARG A 26 17.70 -19.54 19.63
C ARG A 26 16.95 -18.20 19.42
N ARG A 27 17.70 -17.10 19.33
CA ARG A 27 17.14 -15.75 19.16
C ARG A 27 16.49 -15.56 17.79
N LYS A 28 17.01 -16.23 16.74
CA LYS A 28 16.35 -16.28 15.44
C LYS A 28 14.95 -16.87 15.53
N ILE A 29 14.82 -18.06 16.12
CA ILE A 29 13.54 -18.75 16.30
C ILE A 29 12.58 -17.86 17.11
N PHE A 30 13.07 -17.30 18.20
CA PHE A 30 12.28 -16.39 19.04
C PHE A 30 11.80 -15.16 18.27
N SER A 31 12.68 -14.50 17.49
CA SER A 31 12.30 -13.35 16.66
C SER A 31 11.25 -13.72 15.62
N MET A 32 11.36 -14.89 14.99
CA MET A 32 10.35 -15.40 14.08
C MET A 32 8.99 -15.55 14.76
N GLN A 33 8.95 -16.15 15.95
CA GLN A 33 7.70 -16.35 16.70
C GLN A 33 7.03 -15.02 17.08
N VAL A 34 7.80 -14.05 17.56
CA VAL A 34 7.29 -12.75 17.98
C VAL A 34 6.83 -11.92 16.78
N CYS A 35 7.69 -11.74 15.79
CA CYS A 35 7.39 -10.84 14.67
C CYS A 35 6.32 -11.40 13.72
N SER A 36 6.24 -12.74 13.55
CA SER A 36 5.22 -13.36 12.68
C SER A 36 3.82 -13.35 13.29
N SER A 37 3.65 -12.85 14.51
CA SER A 37 2.30 -12.72 15.10
C SER A 37 1.46 -11.63 14.46
N CYS A 38 2.09 -10.65 13.78
CA CYS A 38 1.39 -9.51 13.18
C CYS A 38 1.67 -9.34 11.68
N HIS A 39 2.86 -9.71 11.19
CA HIS A 39 3.25 -9.58 9.79
C HIS A 39 4.31 -10.62 9.42
N VAL A 40 4.66 -10.70 8.14
CA VAL A 40 5.76 -11.57 7.68
C VAL A 40 7.04 -11.20 8.41
N TRP A 41 7.72 -12.22 8.99
CA TRP A 41 8.99 -12.02 9.68
C TRP A 41 10.04 -11.35 8.78
N PRO A 42 10.54 -10.17 9.14
CA PRO A 42 11.56 -9.51 8.35
C PRO A 42 12.95 -10.04 8.74
N GLU A 43 13.71 -10.51 7.76
CA GLU A 43 15.09 -10.92 8.01
C GLU A 43 15.97 -9.72 8.38
N PRO A 44 16.96 -9.89 9.31
CA PRO A 44 17.87 -8.80 9.67
C PRO A 44 18.59 -8.16 8.48
N ALA A 45 18.84 -8.92 7.41
CA ALA A 45 19.56 -8.46 6.22
C ALA A 45 18.76 -7.47 5.34
N VAL A 46 17.44 -7.32 5.55
CA VAL A 46 16.60 -6.44 4.71
C VAL A 46 16.78 -4.95 5.01
N LEU A 47 17.31 -4.62 6.19
CA LEU A 47 17.64 -3.24 6.57
C LEU A 47 19.04 -3.16 7.16
N ASN A 48 19.66 -1.98 7.09
CA ASN A 48 20.92 -1.75 7.80
C ASN A 48 20.68 -1.54 9.32
N ARG A 49 21.75 -1.68 10.12
CA ARG A 49 21.66 -1.56 11.59
C ARG A 49 21.02 -0.28 12.07
N LYS A 50 21.37 0.85 11.47
CA LYS A 50 20.84 2.14 11.87
C LYS A 50 19.32 2.18 11.70
N THR A 51 18.83 1.72 10.57
CA THR A 51 17.38 1.66 10.29
C THR A 51 16.68 0.69 11.23
N TRP A 52 17.32 -0.44 11.58
CA TRP A 52 16.75 -1.38 12.55
C TRP A 52 16.55 -0.76 13.94
N VAL A 53 17.47 0.05 14.43
CA VAL A 53 17.29 0.76 15.72
C VAL A 53 16.02 1.61 15.69
N GLU A 54 15.78 2.32 14.61
CA GLU A 54 14.60 3.18 14.45
C GLU A 54 13.31 2.35 14.32
N VAL A 55 13.33 1.29 13.52
CA VAL A 55 12.17 0.42 13.28
C VAL A 55 11.78 -0.35 14.54
N LEU A 56 12.76 -0.95 15.24
CA LEU A 56 12.48 -1.70 16.46
C LEU A 56 11.90 -0.79 17.55
N GLY A 57 12.41 0.44 17.70
CA GLY A 57 11.82 1.41 18.63
C GLY A 57 10.34 1.70 18.35
N LYS A 58 9.94 1.76 17.09
CA LYS A 58 8.53 1.95 16.71
C LYS A 58 7.66 0.72 16.98
N MET A 59 8.25 -0.46 17.19
CA MET A 59 7.51 -1.69 17.51
C MET A 59 7.18 -1.82 19.00
N GLU A 60 7.81 -1.03 19.89
CA GLU A 60 7.63 -1.15 21.34
C GLU A 60 6.15 -0.99 21.78
N PRO A 61 5.38 -0.01 21.30
CA PRO A 61 3.95 0.06 21.62
C PRO A 61 3.15 -1.13 21.11
N TRP A 62 3.48 -1.66 19.91
CA TRP A 62 2.81 -2.83 19.34
C TRP A 62 3.09 -4.14 20.07
N LEU A 63 4.10 -4.16 20.90
CA LEU A 63 4.43 -5.27 21.81
C LEU A 63 3.91 -5.03 23.24
N GLY A 64 3.27 -3.87 23.47
CA GLY A 64 2.80 -3.45 24.78
C GLY A 64 3.94 -3.08 25.75
N LEU A 65 5.13 -2.78 25.23
CA LEU A 65 6.30 -2.40 26.03
C LEU A 65 6.30 -0.91 26.39
N GLU A 66 5.76 -0.10 25.51
CA GLU A 66 5.57 1.35 25.66
C GLU A 66 4.08 1.71 25.52
N PRO A 67 3.66 2.88 26.06
CA PRO A 67 2.31 3.38 25.86
C PRO A 67 1.94 3.54 24.39
N ILE A 68 0.65 3.50 24.09
CA ILE A 68 0.12 3.87 22.78
C ILE A 68 0.51 5.33 22.50
N PRO A 69 1.02 5.68 21.29
CA PRO A 69 1.37 7.05 20.95
C PRO A 69 0.18 8.01 21.12
N ASP A 70 0.44 9.22 21.68
CA ASP A 70 -0.61 10.21 21.97
C ASP A 70 -1.34 10.72 20.72
N ASP A 71 -0.70 10.62 19.55
CA ASP A 71 -1.26 11.02 18.25
C ASP A 71 -2.05 9.89 17.58
N MET A 72 -2.17 8.72 18.23
CA MET A 72 -2.93 7.58 17.69
C MET A 72 -4.44 7.78 17.93
N PRO A 73 -5.28 7.75 16.86
CA PRO A 73 -6.73 7.82 17.00
C PRO A 73 -7.29 6.75 17.94
N GLU A 74 -8.25 7.11 18.78
CA GLU A 74 -8.80 6.25 19.83
C GLU A 74 -9.41 4.95 19.29
N GLU A 75 -10.06 5.01 18.13
CA GLU A 75 -10.63 3.84 17.45
C GLU A 75 -9.59 2.79 17.03
N LEU A 76 -8.32 3.19 16.94
CA LEU A 76 -7.20 2.31 16.62
C LEU A 76 -6.53 1.69 17.85
N HIS A 77 -6.85 2.17 19.07
CA HIS A 77 -6.26 1.64 20.32
C HIS A 77 -6.54 0.14 20.49
N ARG A 78 -7.65 -0.37 19.93
CA ARG A 78 -7.99 -1.81 19.92
C ARG A 78 -6.96 -2.70 19.19
N LEU A 79 -6.12 -2.12 18.35
CA LEU A 79 -5.06 -2.84 17.61
C LEU A 79 -3.83 -3.11 18.47
N PHE A 80 -3.69 -2.39 19.58
CA PHE A 80 -2.57 -2.55 20.50
C PHE A 80 -2.87 -3.61 21.55
N PRO A 81 -1.86 -4.38 21.97
CA PRO A 81 -2.07 -5.42 22.98
C PRO A 81 -2.38 -4.79 24.35
N SER A 82 -3.35 -5.35 25.05
CA SER A 82 -3.70 -4.93 26.42
C SER A 82 -2.70 -5.39 27.50
N LYS A 83 -1.77 -6.29 27.12
CA LYS A 83 -0.71 -6.84 27.99
C LYS A 83 0.58 -6.93 27.19
N LYS A 84 1.71 -6.84 27.90
CA LYS A 84 3.02 -7.07 27.29
C LYS A 84 3.08 -8.45 26.64
N MET A 85 3.43 -8.50 25.36
CA MET A 85 3.61 -9.74 24.60
C MET A 85 4.91 -10.44 24.98
N ILE A 86 5.93 -9.65 25.35
CA ILE A 86 7.25 -10.09 25.78
C ILE A 86 7.73 -9.20 26.92
N ASP A 87 8.70 -9.69 27.71
CA ASP A 87 9.32 -8.90 28.77
C ASP A 87 10.52 -8.07 28.27
N ALA A 88 11.09 -7.24 29.15
CA ALA A 88 12.21 -6.36 28.81
C ALA A 88 13.51 -7.14 28.47
N VAL A 89 13.73 -8.30 29.05
CA VAL A 89 14.91 -9.14 28.75
C VAL A 89 14.76 -9.74 27.37
N GLN A 90 13.60 -10.31 27.08
CA GLN A 90 13.25 -10.87 25.77
C GLN A 90 13.33 -9.80 24.67
N TRP A 91 12.89 -8.58 24.96
CA TRP A 91 13.01 -7.45 24.02
C TRP A 91 14.46 -7.08 23.76
N THR A 92 15.30 -7.06 24.78
CA THR A 92 16.73 -6.82 24.62
C THR A 92 17.39 -7.89 23.77
N GLU A 93 17.12 -9.17 24.02
CA GLU A 93 17.62 -10.29 23.21
C GLU A 93 17.20 -10.20 21.75
N LEU A 94 15.98 -9.75 21.48
CA LEU A 94 15.47 -9.56 20.13
C LEU A 94 16.19 -8.42 19.43
N LYS A 95 16.36 -7.27 20.08
CA LYS A 95 17.13 -6.14 19.53
C LYS A 95 18.58 -6.54 19.23
N GLU A 96 19.23 -7.21 20.16
CA GLU A 96 20.61 -7.70 19.97
C GLU A 96 20.73 -8.66 18.78
N TYR A 97 19.74 -9.55 18.59
CA TYR A 97 19.72 -10.46 17.43
C TYR A 97 19.70 -9.68 16.12
N TYR A 98 18.82 -8.67 15.98
CA TYR A 98 18.76 -7.86 14.77
C TYR A 98 20.05 -7.08 14.56
N LEU A 99 20.59 -6.44 15.59
CA LEU A 99 21.83 -5.64 15.48
C LEU A 99 23.06 -6.50 15.17
N ALA A 100 23.13 -7.73 15.69
CA ALA A 100 24.23 -8.64 15.40
C ALA A 100 24.20 -9.12 13.94
N ASN A 101 23.02 -9.34 13.38
CA ASN A 101 22.85 -9.98 12.07
C ASN A 101 22.55 -8.98 10.91
N ALA A 102 22.22 -7.75 11.22
CA ALA A 102 21.99 -6.73 10.22
C ALA A 102 23.31 -6.22 9.61
N PRO A 103 23.37 -5.94 8.31
CA PRO A 103 24.54 -5.33 7.67
C PRO A 103 24.71 -3.87 8.13
N GLU A 104 25.92 -3.39 8.12
CA GLU A 104 26.18 -1.95 8.32
C GLU A 104 25.63 -1.10 7.18
N LYS A 105 25.79 -1.61 5.95
CA LYS A 105 25.27 -1.01 4.71
C LYS A 105 24.59 -2.09 3.88
N LEU A 106 23.48 -1.75 3.26
CA LEU A 106 22.84 -2.66 2.31
C LEU A 106 23.70 -2.79 1.06
N SER A 107 23.95 -4.02 0.65
CA SER A 107 24.60 -4.33 -0.62
C SER A 107 23.52 -4.39 -1.70
N VAL A 108 23.54 -3.45 -2.63
CA VAL A 108 22.72 -3.50 -3.84
C VAL A 108 23.57 -4.09 -4.95
N THR A 109 23.25 -5.32 -5.36
CA THR A 109 23.84 -5.89 -6.58
C THR A 109 23.02 -5.37 -7.75
N PRO A 110 23.60 -4.55 -8.65
CA PRO A 110 22.87 -4.11 -9.84
C PRO A 110 22.43 -5.32 -10.66
N ALA A 111 21.17 -5.30 -11.12
CA ALA A 111 20.72 -6.32 -12.05
C ALA A 111 21.59 -6.28 -13.32
N LYS A 112 22.16 -7.42 -13.70
CA LYS A 112 22.83 -7.56 -14.99
C LYS A 112 21.77 -7.83 -16.04
N PHE A 113 21.67 -6.94 -17.01
CA PHE A 113 20.82 -7.16 -18.18
C PHE A 113 21.66 -7.81 -19.27
N ASP A 114 21.32 -9.05 -19.63
CA ASP A 114 22.02 -9.83 -20.64
C ASP A 114 21.44 -9.56 -22.03
N GLY A 115 21.56 -8.33 -22.52
CA GLY A 115 21.24 -7.98 -23.89
C GLY A 115 20.24 -6.86 -24.08
N GLU A 116 20.11 -6.40 -25.31
CA GLU A 116 19.13 -5.41 -25.73
C GLU A 116 17.76 -6.06 -25.90
N ALA A 117 16.72 -5.41 -25.40
CA ALA A 117 15.33 -5.82 -25.63
C ALA A 117 14.95 -5.53 -27.09
N LYS A 118 15.22 -6.46 -28.00
CA LYS A 118 14.97 -6.31 -29.46
C LYS A 118 13.48 -6.23 -29.83
N LEU A 119 12.59 -6.54 -28.91
CA LEU A 119 11.12 -6.55 -29.14
C LEU A 119 10.43 -5.25 -28.74
N PHE A 120 11.16 -4.32 -28.11
CA PHE A 120 10.61 -3.08 -27.59
C PHE A 120 11.47 -1.90 -28.00
N GLU A 121 10.82 -0.84 -28.41
CA GLU A 121 11.41 0.48 -28.61
C GLU A 121 11.07 1.34 -27.38
N VAL A 122 12.09 1.97 -26.78
CA VAL A 122 11.88 2.94 -25.70
C VAL A 122 11.61 4.30 -26.32
N VAL A 123 10.39 4.79 -26.16
CA VAL A 123 9.99 6.13 -26.57
C VAL A 123 9.94 7.01 -25.33
N ASP A 124 10.69 8.13 -25.37
CA ASP A 124 10.61 9.16 -24.33
C ASP A 124 9.26 9.90 -24.47
N ALA A 125 8.35 9.61 -23.59
CA ALA A 125 7.02 10.19 -23.58
C ALA A 125 6.99 11.66 -23.15
N ARG A 126 8.12 12.24 -22.71
CA ARG A 126 8.25 13.61 -22.19
C ARG A 126 7.08 13.99 -21.28
N ALA A 127 6.81 13.09 -20.34
CA ALA A 127 5.74 13.28 -19.38
C ALA A 127 5.90 14.64 -18.67
N PRO A 128 4.81 15.39 -18.45
CA PRO A 128 4.88 16.80 -18.05
C PRO A 128 5.57 17.07 -16.72
N PHE A 129 5.72 16.06 -15.85
CA PHE A 129 6.27 16.22 -14.51
C PHE A 129 7.12 15.02 -14.09
N GLY A 130 8.12 15.26 -13.25
CA GLY A 130 8.88 14.24 -12.51
C GLY A 130 8.07 13.65 -11.35
N ALA A 131 6.84 13.25 -11.61
CA ALA A 131 5.87 12.81 -10.63
C ALA A 131 5.89 11.30 -10.43
N PHE A 132 5.34 10.86 -9.31
CA PHE A 132 5.09 9.44 -9.06
C PHE A 132 3.85 9.01 -9.84
N TYR A 133 4.04 8.27 -10.93
CA TYR A 133 2.93 7.66 -11.65
C TYR A 133 2.41 6.46 -10.88
N MET A 134 1.14 6.52 -10.49
CA MET A 134 0.48 5.49 -9.68
C MET A 134 -0.22 4.45 -10.56
N THR A 135 -0.78 4.89 -11.68
CA THR A 135 -1.50 4.02 -12.61
C THR A 135 -1.36 4.49 -14.04
N LEU A 136 -1.35 3.52 -14.95
CA LEU A 136 -1.37 3.75 -16.38
C LEU A 136 -2.29 2.73 -17.02
N ARG A 137 -3.25 3.19 -17.84
CA ARG A 137 -4.20 2.34 -18.55
C ARG A 137 -4.44 2.86 -19.95
N VAL A 138 -4.66 1.93 -20.86
CA VAL A 138 -5.08 2.24 -22.23
C VAL A 138 -6.57 1.96 -22.34
N ASP A 139 -7.33 2.95 -22.79
CA ASP A 139 -8.73 2.75 -23.13
C ASP A 139 -8.83 1.80 -24.34
N PRO A 140 -9.43 0.63 -24.19
CA PRO A 140 -9.47 -0.38 -25.27
C PRO A 140 -10.31 0.05 -26.47
N LYS A 141 -11.19 1.05 -26.33
CA LYS A 141 -12.05 1.57 -27.40
C LYS A 141 -11.38 2.66 -28.21
N THR A 142 -10.66 3.55 -27.57
CA THR A 142 -10.13 4.76 -28.19
C THR A 142 -8.62 4.72 -28.39
N GLY A 143 -7.90 3.82 -27.69
CA GLY A 143 -6.44 3.79 -27.65
C GLY A 143 -5.81 4.94 -26.85
N VAL A 144 -6.61 5.77 -26.19
CA VAL A 144 -6.12 6.84 -25.31
C VAL A 144 -5.44 6.24 -24.10
N ILE A 145 -4.25 6.74 -23.80
CA ILE A 145 -3.50 6.37 -22.61
C ILE A 145 -3.91 7.32 -21.48
N TRP A 146 -4.33 6.76 -20.37
CA TRP A 146 -4.65 7.48 -19.14
C TRP A 146 -3.58 7.19 -18.10
N ALA A 147 -2.99 8.24 -17.55
CA ALA A 147 -1.97 8.15 -16.51
C ALA A 147 -2.40 8.95 -15.29
N GLY A 148 -2.41 8.29 -14.15
CA GLY A 148 -2.67 8.91 -12.86
C GLY A 148 -1.37 9.13 -12.11
N TRP A 149 -1.21 10.27 -11.48
CA TRP A 149 -0.03 10.62 -10.72
C TRP A 149 -0.38 11.24 -9.36
N GLY A 150 0.54 11.15 -8.42
CA GLY A 150 0.43 11.75 -7.10
C GLY A 150 1.80 12.21 -6.60
N GLY A 151 1.78 13.19 -5.72
CA GLY A 151 2.95 13.76 -5.09
C GLY A 151 2.66 14.17 -3.66
N SER A 152 2.85 15.43 -3.29
CA SER A 152 2.37 16.00 -2.03
C SER A 152 0.84 16.14 -2.03
N ALA A 153 0.24 16.50 -0.90
CA ALA A 153 -1.22 16.48 -0.70
C ALA A 153 -2.03 17.21 -1.79
N ASP A 154 -1.49 18.29 -2.37
CA ASP A 154 -2.15 19.09 -3.41
C ASP A 154 -1.57 18.86 -4.81
N ASP A 155 -0.64 17.89 -4.94
CA ASP A 155 0.11 17.63 -6.16
C ASP A 155 -0.29 16.27 -6.73
N HIS A 156 -1.43 16.24 -7.40
CA HIS A 156 -2.00 15.04 -8.02
C HIS A 156 -2.77 15.39 -9.29
N GLY A 157 -3.02 14.39 -10.12
CA GLY A 157 -3.80 14.61 -11.33
C GLY A 157 -3.87 13.42 -12.27
N VAL A 158 -4.57 13.64 -13.36
CA VAL A 158 -4.75 12.67 -14.44
C VAL A 158 -4.33 13.30 -15.75
N PHE A 159 -3.51 12.59 -16.49
CA PHE A 159 -3.16 12.92 -17.87
C PHE A 159 -3.81 11.95 -18.84
N ARG A 160 -4.10 12.43 -20.02
CA ARG A 160 -4.42 11.58 -21.16
C ARG A 160 -3.41 11.85 -22.28
N GLY A 161 -3.01 10.80 -22.96
CA GLY A 161 -2.04 10.87 -24.04
C GLY A 161 -2.34 9.89 -25.14
N ASP A 162 -1.55 9.95 -26.19
CA ASP A 162 -1.60 9.01 -27.31
C ASP A 162 -0.35 8.10 -27.33
N ALA A 163 -0.37 7.08 -28.19
CA ALA A 163 0.74 6.16 -28.39
C ALA A 163 2.03 6.83 -28.90
N ARG A 164 1.99 8.10 -29.29
CA ARG A 164 3.14 8.90 -29.74
C ARG A 164 3.77 9.71 -28.60
N GLY A 165 3.25 9.57 -27.37
CA GLY A 165 3.72 10.29 -26.19
C GLY A 165 3.28 11.75 -26.14
N LYS A 166 2.25 12.14 -26.90
CA LYS A 166 1.67 13.48 -26.80
C LYS A 166 0.66 13.50 -25.67
N TRP A 167 0.94 14.25 -24.62
CA TRP A 167 0.07 14.41 -23.46
C TRP A 167 -0.78 15.67 -23.56
N SER A 168 -2.00 15.60 -23.03
CA SER A 168 -2.93 16.71 -22.87
C SER A 168 -2.80 17.34 -21.49
N GLU A 169 -3.68 18.30 -21.23
CA GLU A 169 -3.82 18.95 -19.93
C GLU A 169 -4.00 17.99 -18.76
N VAL A 170 -3.55 18.45 -17.58
CA VAL A 170 -3.83 17.83 -16.30
C VAL A 170 -5.30 17.99 -15.95
N LEU A 171 -5.95 16.90 -15.61
CA LEU A 171 -7.31 16.87 -15.10
C LEU A 171 -7.27 16.59 -13.60
N ASP A 172 -7.99 17.37 -12.82
CA ASP A 172 -8.19 17.10 -11.40
C ASP A 172 -9.50 16.32 -11.20
N TRP A 173 -9.39 15.13 -10.64
CA TRP A 173 -10.54 14.29 -10.30
C TRP A 173 -10.74 14.16 -8.78
N GLY A 174 -10.14 15.04 -8.00
CA GLY A 174 -10.35 15.16 -6.56
C GLY A 174 -9.50 14.19 -5.72
N GLY A 175 -8.25 13.94 -6.11
CA GLY A 175 -7.32 13.15 -5.33
C GLY A 175 -6.29 12.39 -6.16
N THR A 176 -5.45 11.60 -5.51
CA THR A 176 -4.45 10.75 -6.15
C THR A 176 -5.10 9.50 -6.75
N PRO A 177 -5.07 9.31 -8.08
CA PRO A 177 -5.65 8.13 -8.70
C PRO A 177 -4.76 6.89 -8.50
N ALA A 178 -5.34 5.83 -7.97
CA ALA A 178 -4.68 4.54 -7.79
C ALA A 178 -4.93 3.58 -8.95
N GLN A 179 -6.14 3.61 -9.54
CA GLN A 179 -6.55 2.68 -10.58
C GLN A 179 -7.62 3.28 -11.49
N PHE A 180 -7.61 2.88 -12.76
CA PHE A 180 -8.68 3.15 -13.73
C PHE A 180 -9.26 1.84 -14.26
N ARG A 181 -10.59 1.77 -14.36
CA ARG A 181 -11.31 0.67 -15.00
C ARG A 181 -12.25 1.22 -16.06
N PHE A 182 -12.30 0.55 -17.21
CA PHE A 182 -13.19 0.88 -18.32
C PHE A 182 -14.31 -0.16 -18.37
N ASP A 183 -15.53 0.22 -18.00
CA ASP A 183 -16.68 -0.70 -17.91
C ASP A 183 -17.73 -0.48 -18.99
N GLY A 184 -17.38 0.24 -20.04
CA GLY A 184 -18.30 0.59 -21.15
C GLY A 184 -19.24 1.76 -20.86
N LYS A 185 -19.32 2.21 -19.60
CA LYS A 185 -20.12 3.36 -19.14
C LYS A 185 -19.23 4.58 -18.83
N GLY A 186 -17.95 4.52 -19.19
CA GLY A 186 -16.94 5.53 -18.91
C GLY A 186 -15.76 4.97 -18.13
N ILE A 187 -15.07 5.85 -17.41
CA ILE A 187 -13.94 5.47 -16.55
C ILE A 187 -14.43 5.41 -15.11
N LEU A 188 -14.19 4.28 -14.45
CA LEU A 188 -14.33 4.15 -13.03
C LEU A 188 -12.93 4.34 -12.41
N ALA A 189 -12.74 5.43 -11.67
CA ALA A 189 -11.45 5.79 -11.10
C ALA A 189 -11.45 5.61 -9.59
N VAL A 190 -10.46 4.89 -9.12
CA VAL A 190 -10.18 4.68 -7.69
C VAL A 190 -9.24 5.78 -7.23
N MET A 191 -9.71 6.64 -6.36
CA MET A 191 -8.97 7.78 -5.81
C MET A 191 -8.53 7.44 -4.39
N MET A 192 -7.23 7.32 -4.15
CA MET A 192 -6.74 6.85 -2.85
C MET A 192 -6.76 7.90 -1.74
N GLY A 193 -7.03 9.17 -2.06
CA GLY A 193 -6.82 10.29 -1.14
C GLY A 193 -5.35 10.75 -1.17
N GLY A 194 -4.75 10.91 -0.01
CA GLY A 194 -3.33 11.30 0.10
C GLY A 194 -2.35 10.18 -0.29
N LEU A 195 -1.18 10.55 -0.81
CA LEU A 195 -0.10 9.59 -1.12
C LEU A 195 0.52 9.01 0.15
N ILE A 196 0.67 9.82 1.19
CA ILE A 196 1.21 9.38 2.48
C ILE A 196 0.20 8.44 3.16
N PRO A 197 0.62 7.28 3.66
CA PRO A 197 -0.25 6.36 4.36
C PRO A 197 -0.86 6.96 5.62
N THR A 198 -2.19 7.03 5.67
CA THR A 198 -2.98 7.34 6.85
C THR A 198 -4.10 6.32 7.01
N SER A 199 -4.73 6.28 8.17
CA SER A 199 -5.95 5.48 8.39
C SER A 199 -7.23 6.28 8.10
N ASP A 200 -7.09 7.51 7.61
CA ASP A 200 -8.20 8.38 7.23
C ASP A 200 -8.98 7.80 6.05
N ALA A 201 -10.25 8.13 6.00
CA ALA A 201 -11.16 7.65 4.96
C ALA A 201 -11.36 8.73 3.88
N ASP A 202 -10.27 9.24 3.34
CA ASP A 202 -10.25 10.33 2.34
C ASP A 202 -10.39 9.84 0.91
N GLY A 203 -10.29 8.54 0.71
CA GLY A 203 -10.41 7.93 -0.61
C GLY A 203 -11.83 7.92 -1.13
N SER A 204 -11.95 7.78 -2.45
CA SER A 204 -13.22 7.74 -3.14
C SER A 204 -13.19 6.88 -4.41
N LEU A 205 -14.37 6.55 -4.89
CA LEU A 205 -14.62 5.99 -6.20
C LEU A 205 -15.42 7.01 -7.01
N VAL A 206 -14.93 7.38 -8.17
CA VAL A 206 -15.59 8.33 -9.06
C VAL A 206 -15.81 7.71 -10.43
N ARG A 207 -16.90 8.09 -11.08
CA ARG A 207 -17.18 7.78 -12.49
C ARG A 207 -16.96 9.01 -13.33
N VAL A 208 -16.20 8.84 -14.40
CA VAL A 208 -15.93 9.90 -15.37
C VAL A 208 -16.55 9.51 -16.70
N ASP A 209 -17.44 10.38 -17.20
CA ASP A 209 -18.10 10.27 -18.49
C ASP A 209 -17.93 11.60 -19.23
N GLY A 210 -17.03 11.63 -20.21
CA GLY A 210 -16.58 12.88 -20.82
C GLY A 210 -15.96 13.81 -19.77
N ASP A 211 -16.54 15.01 -19.63
CA ASP A 211 -16.09 16.00 -18.63
C ASP A 211 -16.85 15.93 -17.30
N LYS A 212 -17.78 14.99 -17.17
CA LYS A 212 -18.55 14.83 -15.93
C LYS A 212 -17.87 13.87 -14.98
N ILE A 213 -17.64 14.32 -13.75
CA ILE A 213 -17.13 13.51 -12.65
C ILE A 213 -18.27 13.31 -11.65
N VAL A 214 -18.67 12.06 -11.46
CA VAL A 214 -19.78 11.71 -10.57
C VAL A 214 -19.23 10.83 -9.44
N PRO A 215 -19.34 11.25 -8.17
CA PRO A 215 -18.99 10.40 -7.06
C PRO A 215 -19.87 9.14 -7.03
N VAL A 216 -19.23 7.97 -7.00
CA VAL A 216 -19.91 6.67 -6.82
C VAL A 216 -19.88 6.28 -5.34
N MET A 217 -18.74 6.52 -4.68
CA MET A 217 -18.53 6.17 -3.29
C MET A 217 -17.52 7.11 -2.64
N LYS A 218 -17.72 7.41 -1.36
CA LYS A 218 -16.81 8.25 -0.56
C LYS A 218 -16.40 7.52 0.72
N SER A 219 -15.52 8.13 1.46
CA SER A 219 -15.04 7.64 2.76
C SER A 219 -14.45 6.24 2.68
N LEU A 220 -13.55 6.05 1.73
CA LEU A 220 -12.77 4.82 1.53
C LEU A 220 -11.36 4.99 2.14
N ARG A 221 -10.85 3.93 2.75
CA ARG A 221 -9.53 3.92 3.41
C ARG A 221 -8.43 3.56 2.42
N ARG A 222 -7.89 4.56 1.73
CA ARG A 222 -6.86 4.40 0.70
C ARG A 222 -7.15 3.24 -0.26
N PRO A 223 -8.25 3.31 -1.02
CA PRO A 223 -8.58 2.27 -1.97
C PRO A 223 -7.47 2.18 -3.04
N ALA A 224 -7.09 0.96 -3.37
CA ALA A 224 -6.00 0.68 -4.29
C ALA A 224 -6.49 0.07 -5.61
N ASP A 225 -7.49 -0.81 -5.55
CA ASP A 225 -8.05 -1.46 -6.72
C ASP A 225 -9.55 -1.75 -6.56
N ILE A 226 -10.20 -2.02 -7.67
CA ILE A 226 -11.61 -2.41 -7.74
C ILE A 226 -11.82 -3.43 -8.84
N LEU A 227 -12.55 -4.49 -8.52
CA LEU A 227 -13.13 -5.38 -9.53
C LEU A 227 -14.58 -4.97 -9.78
N VAL A 228 -15.00 -5.08 -11.03
CA VAL A 228 -16.38 -4.87 -11.48
C VAL A 228 -16.85 -6.17 -12.12
N GLY A 229 -17.94 -6.72 -11.65
CA GLY A 229 -18.47 -7.96 -12.17
C GLY A 229 -19.74 -8.39 -11.45
N ASN A 230 -20.35 -9.44 -11.94
CA ASN A 230 -21.50 -10.05 -11.31
C ASN A 230 -21.01 -11.17 -10.38
N PHE A 231 -20.84 -10.87 -9.09
CA PHE A 231 -20.31 -11.81 -8.09
C PHE A 231 -21.42 -12.47 -7.28
N ASP A 232 -22.67 -12.01 -7.35
CA ASP A 232 -23.81 -12.57 -6.64
C ASP A 232 -24.87 -13.19 -7.56
N GLY A 233 -24.59 -13.25 -8.87
CA GLY A 233 -25.50 -13.78 -9.88
C GLY A 233 -26.67 -12.86 -10.25
N LYS A 234 -26.65 -11.59 -9.83
CA LYS A 234 -27.73 -10.61 -10.05
C LYS A 234 -27.22 -9.35 -10.73
N GLU A 235 -28.11 -8.72 -11.48
CA GLU A 235 -27.87 -7.39 -12.04
C GLU A 235 -28.32 -6.29 -11.05
N PRO A 236 -27.67 -5.13 -11.03
CA PRO A 236 -26.49 -4.75 -11.80
C PRO A 236 -25.20 -5.32 -11.23
N GLU A 237 -24.10 -5.18 -12.01
CA GLU A 237 -22.74 -5.57 -11.60
C GLU A 237 -22.38 -5.04 -10.20
N ASP A 238 -21.70 -5.89 -9.43
CA ASP A 238 -21.15 -5.58 -8.10
C ASP A 238 -19.74 -5.00 -8.17
N TYR A 239 -19.26 -4.58 -7.03
CA TYR A 239 -17.86 -4.22 -6.84
C TYR A 239 -17.19 -5.07 -5.77
N VAL A 240 -15.92 -5.46 -6.01
CA VAL A 240 -15.00 -5.92 -4.98
C VAL A 240 -13.90 -4.87 -4.86
N LEU A 241 -13.85 -4.20 -3.73
CA LEU A 241 -12.96 -3.07 -3.47
C LEU A 241 -11.80 -3.51 -2.58
N CYS A 242 -10.57 -3.22 -3.01
CA CYS A 242 -9.36 -3.41 -2.21
C CYS A 242 -9.00 -2.08 -1.55
N GLU A 243 -9.10 -2.02 -0.23
CA GLU A 243 -8.67 -0.88 0.58
C GLU A 243 -7.31 -1.20 1.21
N PHE A 244 -6.25 -0.60 0.67
CA PHE A 244 -4.90 -0.76 1.22
C PHE A 244 -4.83 -0.26 2.66
N GLY A 245 -5.47 0.89 2.93
CA GLY A 245 -5.48 1.51 4.25
C GLY A 245 -4.10 1.89 4.75
N HIS A 246 -3.91 1.79 6.07
CA HIS A 246 -2.63 1.87 6.77
C HIS A 246 -2.64 0.88 7.94
N LEU A 247 -3.33 1.19 9.03
CA LEU A 247 -3.55 0.28 10.17
C LEU A 247 -4.87 -0.48 10.05
N VAL A 248 -5.78 0.03 9.26
CA VAL A 248 -7.07 -0.60 8.92
C VAL A 248 -7.27 -0.53 7.42
N GLY A 249 -7.87 -1.58 6.87
CA GLY A 249 -8.13 -1.74 5.45
C GLY A 249 -8.72 -3.11 5.20
N GLY A 250 -8.86 -3.53 3.94
CA GLY A 250 -9.38 -4.86 3.67
C GLY A 250 -9.92 -5.05 2.26
N VAL A 251 -10.72 -6.08 2.09
CA VAL A 251 -11.49 -6.35 0.87
C VAL A 251 -12.97 -6.30 1.21
N THR A 252 -13.69 -5.47 0.48
CA THR A 252 -15.14 -5.28 0.67
C THR A 252 -15.87 -5.62 -0.62
N TRP A 253 -16.82 -6.57 -0.55
CA TRP A 253 -17.82 -6.74 -1.58
C TRP A 253 -18.95 -5.72 -1.41
N ILE A 254 -19.43 -5.17 -2.52
CA ILE A 254 -20.44 -4.12 -2.55
C ILE A 254 -21.46 -4.50 -3.60
N GLY A 255 -22.57 -5.08 -3.12
CA GLY A 255 -23.74 -5.38 -3.95
C GLY A 255 -24.52 -4.11 -4.29
N ARG A 256 -24.98 -4.01 -5.52
CA ARG A 256 -25.66 -2.83 -6.07
C ARG A 256 -27.13 -3.06 -6.36
N GLN A 257 -27.87 -3.54 -5.39
CA GLN A 257 -29.31 -3.75 -5.53
C GLN A 257 -30.09 -2.50 -5.10
N ASN A 258 -31.01 -2.03 -5.93
CA ASN A 258 -32.02 -1.00 -5.61
C ASN A 258 -31.45 0.32 -5.05
N GLU A 259 -30.42 0.89 -5.69
CA GLU A 259 -29.77 2.14 -5.28
C GLU A 259 -29.15 2.13 -3.86
N GLN A 260 -29.35 1.09 -3.09
CA GLN A 260 -28.69 0.88 -1.81
C GLN A 260 -27.49 -0.03 -1.99
N SER A 261 -26.32 0.46 -1.57
CA SER A 261 -25.13 -0.36 -1.53
C SER A 261 -25.14 -1.27 -0.30
N ASN A 262 -25.21 -2.57 -0.53
CA ASN A 262 -25.01 -3.55 0.53
C ASN A 262 -23.50 -3.85 0.61
N ARG A 263 -22.87 -3.47 1.72
CA ARG A 263 -21.43 -3.69 1.94
C ARG A 263 -21.22 -4.90 2.85
N ARG A 264 -20.30 -5.79 2.42
CA ARG A 264 -19.87 -6.93 3.21
C ARG A 264 -18.34 -6.98 3.22
N SER A 265 -17.75 -6.90 4.40
CA SER A 265 -16.30 -7.17 4.55
C SER A 265 -16.04 -8.65 4.27
N LEU A 266 -15.10 -8.92 3.39
CA LEU A 266 -14.63 -10.25 3.03
C LEU A 266 -13.30 -10.57 3.72
N LEU A 267 -12.45 -9.56 3.89
CA LEU A 267 -11.19 -9.63 4.59
C LEU A 267 -10.96 -8.32 5.33
N ASP A 268 -10.71 -8.37 6.61
CA ASP A 268 -10.41 -7.21 7.47
C ASP A 268 -8.91 -7.20 7.79
N GLN A 269 -8.10 -6.90 6.77
CA GLN A 269 -6.64 -6.83 6.86
C GLN A 269 -6.12 -5.75 5.92
N PRO A 270 -5.32 -4.78 6.42
CA PRO A 270 -4.71 -3.75 5.59
C PRO A 270 -3.62 -4.32 4.66
N GLY A 271 -3.25 -3.53 3.66
CA GLY A 271 -2.15 -3.86 2.75
C GLY A 271 -2.57 -4.54 1.45
N ILE A 272 -3.87 -4.65 1.18
CA ILE A 272 -4.38 -5.26 -0.06
C ILE A 272 -4.27 -4.24 -1.19
N LEU A 273 -3.43 -4.53 -2.16
CA LEU A 273 -3.15 -3.64 -3.29
C LEU A 273 -4.01 -3.92 -4.53
N ASN A 274 -4.33 -5.19 -4.74
CA ASN A 274 -4.89 -5.61 -6.01
C ASN A 274 -5.69 -6.90 -5.82
N ALA A 275 -6.69 -7.11 -6.68
CA ALA A 275 -7.41 -8.36 -6.80
C ALA A 275 -7.60 -8.72 -8.29
N ALA A 276 -7.76 -10.00 -8.57
CA ALA A 276 -8.08 -10.51 -9.90
C ALA A 276 -9.34 -11.37 -9.84
N SER A 277 -10.12 -11.36 -10.92
CA SER A 277 -11.32 -12.19 -11.04
C SER A 277 -11.26 -13.09 -12.25
N ALA A 278 -11.71 -14.33 -12.07
CA ALA A 278 -11.92 -15.31 -13.11
C ALA A 278 -12.90 -16.38 -12.59
N ASP A 279 -13.51 -17.13 -13.48
CA ASP A 279 -14.19 -18.37 -13.10
C ASP A 279 -13.11 -19.44 -12.86
N LEU A 280 -12.69 -19.60 -11.59
CA LEU A 280 -11.57 -20.47 -11.21
C LEU A 280 -11.98 -21.94 -11.07
N ASN A 281 -13.25 -22.21 -10.80
CA ASN A 281 -13.78 -23.54 -10.55
C ASN A 281 -14.63 -24.10 -11.72
N GLY A 282 -14.95 -23.28 -12.73
CA GLY A 282 -15.71 -23.65 -13.93
C GLY A 282 -17.22 -23.73 -13.71
N ASP A 283 -17.77 -23.03 -12.69
CA ASP A 283 -19.21 -23.05 -12.35
C ASP A 283 -20.01 -21.94 -13.06
N GLY A 284 -19.34 -21.09 -13.84
CA GLY A 284 -19.94 -20.00 -14.60
C GLY A 284 -20.07 -18.69 -13.81
N ASN A 285 -19.69 -18.66 -12.53
CA ASN A 285 -19.64 -17.46 -11.72
C ASN A 285 -18.22 -16.91 -11.65
N LEU A 286 -18.10 -15.61 -11.37
CA LEU A 286 -16.77 -15.00 -11.12
C LEU A 286 -16.33 -15.27 -9.69
N ASP A 287 -15.16 -15.88 -9.58
CA ASP A 287 -14.39 -15.91 -8.34
C ASP A 287 -13.42 -14.72 -8.30
N PHE A 288 -12.75 -14.51 -7.19
CA PHE A 288 -11.66 -13.54 -7.07
C PHE A 288 -10.58 -14.00 -6.08
N ALA A 289 -9.36 -13.53 -6.33
CA ALA A 289 -8.17 -13.80 -5.54
C ALA A 289 -7.35 -12.53 -5.29
#